data_5ab680fadf90c7f1b406a2b749862372
#
_entry.id   5ab680fadf90c7f1b406a2b749862372
#
_cell.length_a   1.000
_cell.length_b   1.000
_cell.length_c   1.000
_cell.angle_alpha   90.00
_cell.angle_beta   90.00
_cell.angle_gamma   90.00
#
_symmetry.space_group_name_H-M   'P 1'
#
loop_
_entity.id
_entity.type
_entity.pdbx_description
1 polymer ?
#
loop_
_entity_poly.entity_id
_entity_poly.type
_entity_poly.pdbx_seq_one_letter_code
_entity_poly.pdbx_strand_id
1 'polypeptide(L)'
;MADFNKILTPGDVDGGIINVVNEIPAGSNHKIEWNRKLAAFQLDRVEPAIFAKPTNYGFIPQTLDEDGDELDVLLVTEQPLATGIFLEARVIGVMKFVDDGEVDDKIVCVPADDRNNGNAYKTLADLPQQLIKQIEFHFNHYKDLKKAGTTNVESWGDVEEAKQVIKESIERWNKQA
;
A
#
# COMPACT_ATOMS: atom_id res chain seq x y z
N MET A 1 -13.83 17.31 -3.78
CA MET A 1 -13.25 16.05 -4.28
C MET A 1 -14.19 14.93 -3.84
N ALA A 2 -14.29 13.84 -4.58
CA ALA A 2 -15.18 12.74 -4.18
C ALA A 2 -14.58 11.97 -2.99
N ASP A 3 -15.41 11.50 -2.09
CA ASP A 3 -15.01 10.64 -0.98
C ASP A 3 -14.82 9.20 -1.53
N PHE A 4 -13.57 8.74 -1.58
CA PHE A 4 -13.25 7.43 -2.17
C PHE A 4 -13.95 6.27 -1.48
N ASN A 5 -14.14 6.32 -0.17
CA ASN A 5 -14.86 5.28 0.58
C ASN A 5 -16.37 5.25 0.30
N LYS A 6 -16.93 6.31 -0.30
CA LYS A 6 -18.33 6.35 -0.72
C LYS A 6 -18.55 5.94 -2.16
N ILE A 7 -17.52 6.07 -3.03
CA ILE A 7 -17.67 5.84 -4.46
C ILE A 7 -16.99 4.56 -4.95
N LEU A 8 -16.05 4.01 -4.19
CA LEU A 8 -15.32 2.79 -4.53
C LEU A 8 -15.58 1.72 -3.47
N THR A 9 -15.63 0.47 -3.91
CA THR A 9 -15.58 -0.72 -3.05
C THR A 9 -14.14 -1.24 -2.99
N PRO A 10 -13.82 -2.20 -2.12
CA PRO A 10 -12.50 -2.85 -2.12
C PRO A 10 -12.16 -3.60 -3.42
N GLY A 11 -13.15 -3.89 -4.27
CA GLY A 11 -12.99 -4.68 -5.50
C GLY A 11 -13.39 -6.13 -5.34
N ASP A 12 -12.96 -6.99 -6.28
CA ASP A 12 -13.15 -8.45 -6.26
C ASP A 12 -11.96 -9.11 -5.54
N VAL A 13 -11.99 -9.09 -4.20
CA VAL A 13 -10.90 -9.65 -3.37
C VAL A 13 -10.71 -11.14 -3.60
N ASP A 14 -11.80 -11.91 -3.80
CA ASP A 14 -11.72 -13.35 -4.07
C ASP A 14 -11.04 -13.63 -5.42
N GLY A 15 -11.33 -12.84 -6.43
CA GLY A 15 -10.66 -12.87 -7.73
C GLY A 15 -9.25 -12.27 -7.72
N GLY A 16 -8.83 -11.66 -6.61
CA GLY A 16 -7.50 -11.02 -6.47
C GLY A 16 -7.37 -9.69 -7.20
N ILE A 17 -8.49 -9.04 -7.53
CA ILE A 17 -8.53 -7.71 -8.15
C ILE A 17 -9.15 -6.72 -7.17
N ILE A 18 -8.39 -5.72 -6.78
CA ILE A 18 -8.77 -4.71 -5.79
C ILE A 18 -8.80 -3.32 -6.40
N ASN A 19 -9.59 -2.41 -5.82
CA ASN A 19 -9.47 -0.99 -6.09
C ASN A 19 -8.41 -0.37 -5.20
N VAL A 20 -7.55 0.43 -5.77
CA VAL A 20 -6.46 1.14 -5.08
C VAL A 20 -6.55 2.62 -5.38
N VAL A 21 -6.35 3.45 -4.36
CA VAL A 21 -6.16 4.91 -4.50
C VAL A 21 -4.70 5.22 -4.22
N ASN A 22 -4.01 5.85 -5.19
CA ASN A 22 -2.62 6.23 -5.03
C ASN A 22 -2.49 7.54 -4.26
N GLU A 23 -1.69 7.55 -3.19
CA GLU A 23 -1.40 8.73 -2.37
C GLU A 23 -0.02 9.31 -2.67
N ILE A 24 0.98 8.43 -2.71
CA ILE A 24 2.39 8.83 -2.82
C ILE A 24 2.98 8.22 -4.10
N PRO A 25 3.43 9.06 -5.05
CA PRO A 25 4.16 8.57 -6.22
C PRO A 25 5.47 7.87 -5.84
N ALA A 26 5.85 6.84 -6.58
CA ALA A 26 7.18 6.25 -6.48
C ALA A 26 8.26 7.34 -6.65
N GLY A 27 9.34 7.28 -5.87
CA GLY A 27 10.40 8.28 -5.86
C GLY A 27 10.09 9.56 -5.09
N SER A 28 8.88 9.72 -4.54
CA SER A 28 8.52 10.86 -3.70
C SER A 28 8.93 10.63 -2.25
N ASN A 29 9.41 11.68 -1.59
CA ASN A 29 9.64 11.74 -0.14
C ASN A 29 8.57 12.58 0.58
N HIS A 30 7.49 12.95 -0.10
CA HIS A 30 6.35 13.61 0.52
C HIS A 30 5.40 12.55 1.08
N LYS A 31 5.14 12.56 2.40
CA LYS A 31 4.08 11.75 2.98
C LYS A 31 2.76 12.47 2.77
N ILE A 32 2.03 12.01 1.77
CA ILE A 32 0.69 12.49 1.41
C ILE A 32 -0.30 11.43 1.88
N GLU A 33 -1.35 11.84 2.57
CA GLU A 33 -2.38 10.97 3.14
C GLU A 33 -3.76 11.44 2.72
N TRP A 34 -4.67 10.49 2.52
CA TRP A 34 -6.09 10.75 2.37
C TRP A 34 -6.70 11.14 3.71
N ASN A 35 -7.18 12.36 3.82
CA ASN A 35 -7.91 12.82 5.00
C ASN A 35 -9.41 12.57 4.79
N ARG A 36 -9.94 11.49 5.41
CA ARG A 36 -11.36 11.10 5.31
C ARG A 36 -12.32 12.22 5.70
N LYS A 37 -12.02 12.99 6.75
CA LYS A 37 -12.87 14.07 7.27
C LYS A 37 -12.96 15.24 6.30
N LEU A 38 -11.89 15.53 5.59
CA LEU A 38 -11.81 16.64 4.64
C LEU A 38 -12.14 16.19 3.20
N ALA A 39 -12.20 14.90 2.95
CA ALA A 39 -12.27 14.31 1.60
C ALA A 39 -11.21 14.93 0.65
N ALA A 40 -9.97 15.02 1.12
CA ALA A 40 -8.86 15.64 0.41
C ALA A 40 -7.53 14.99 0.76
N PHE A 41 -6.57 15.03 -0.17
CA PHE A 41 -5.19 14.67 0.13
C PHE A 41 -4.51 15.79 0.90
N GLN A 42 -3.78 15.43 1.92
CA GLN A 42 -3.04 16.32 2.79
C GLN A 42 -1.57 15.93 2.79
N LEU A 43 -0.67 16.91 2.67
CA LEU A 43 0.73 16.69 2.98
C LEU A 43 0.89 16.63 4.50
N ASP A 44 1.14 15.45 5.04
CA ASP A 44 1.43 15.26 6.46
C ASP A 44 2.84 15.79 6.78
N ARG A 45 3.84 15.29 6.05
CA ARG A 45 5.24 15.73 6.22
C ARG A 45 6.10 15.49 4.99
N VAL A 46 7.28 16.09 4.99
CA VAL A 46 8.35 15.82 4.03
C VAL A 46 9.43 15.00 4.74
N GLU A 47 9.67 13.80 4.24
CA GLU A 47 10.74 12.93 4.74
C GLU A 47 12.10 13.35 4.14
N PRO A 48 13.23 12.99 4.77
CA PRO A 48 14.52 13.12 4.12
C PRO A 48 14.54 12.42 2.75
N ALA A 49 15.20 13.02 1.75
CA ALA A 49 15.19 12.51 0.37
C ALA A 49 15.68 11.07 0.23
N ILE A 50 16.56 10.62 1.12
CA ILE A 50 17.06 9.24 1.19
C ILE A 50 15.92 8.22 1.46
N PHE A 51 14.80 8.66 2.02
CA PHE A 51 13.62 7.85 2.32
C PHE A 51 12.48 8.07 1.30
N ALA A 52 12.82 8.46 0.08
CA ALA A 52 11.85 8.42 -1.02
C ALA A 52 11.26 7.01 -1.19
N LYS A 53 9.95 6.92 -1.43
CA LYS A 53 9.24 5.64 -1.54
C LYS A 53 9.75 4.82 -2.73
N PRO A 54 10.10 3.53 -2.54
CA PRO A 54 10.59 2.68 -3.64
C PRO A 54 9.51 2.29 -4.64
N THR A 55 8.23 2.35 -4.24
CA THR A 55 7.05 2.07 -5.06
C THR A 55 6.04 3.20 -4.90
N ASN A 56 5.00 3.21 -5.74
CA ASN A 56 3.82 3.98 -5.39
C ASN A 56 3.21 3.43 -4.10
N TYR A 57 2.57 4.29 -3.34
CA TYR A 57 1.97 3.95 -2.07
C TYR A 57 0.55 4.51 -2.00
N GLY A 58 -0.38 3.77 -1.46
CA GLY A 58 -1.75 4.19 -1.35
C GLY A 58 -2.56 3.24 -0.48
N PHE A 59 -3.87 3.20 -0.68
CA PHE A 59 -4.77 2.45 0.18
C PHE A 59 -5.88 1.75 -0.60
N ILE A 60 -6.54 0.79 0.06
CA ILE A 60 -7.74 0.10 -0.42
C ILE A 60 -8.97 0.79 0.19
N PRO A 61 -9.92 1.31 -0.60
CA PRO A 61 -11.15 1.91 -0.06
C PRO A 61 -11.99 0.91 0.75
N GLN A 62 -12.73 1.42 1.73
CA GLN A 62 -13.61 0.62 2.61
C GLN A 62 -12.90 -0.52 3.34
N THR A 63 -11.65 -0.30 3.71
CA THR A 63 -10.88 -1.14 4.64
C THR A 63 -10.52 -0.34 5.88
N LEU A 64 -10.18 -1.03 6.96
CA LEU A 64 -9.67 -0.44 8.18
C LEU A 64 -8.57 -1.32 8.74
N ASP A 65 -7.38 -0.76 8.89
CA ASP A 65 -6.28 -1.43 9.57
C ASP A 65 -6.30 -1.19 11.08
N GLU A 66 -5.37 -1.78 11.81
CA GLU A 66 -5.37 -1.74 13.28
C GLU A 66 -5.04 -0.35 13.83
N ASP A 67 -4.31 0.47 13.07
CA ASP A 67 -4.01 1.87 13.38
C ASP A 67 -5.19 2.84 13.16
N GLY A 68 -6.29 2.36 12.55
CA GLY A 68 -7.51 3.12 12.30
C GLY A 68 -7.57 3.83 10.95
N ASP A 69 -6.58 3.63 10.09
CA ASP A 69 -6.57 4.11 8.70
C ASP A 69 -6.93 2.99 7.71
N GLU A 70 -7.11 3.32 6.45
CA GLU A 70 -7.33 2.35 5.39
C GLU A 70 -6.11 1.45 5.21
N LEU A 71 -6.32 0.18 4.85
CA LEU A 71 -5.24 -0.78 4.60
C LEU A 71 -4.33 -0.32 3.45
N ASP A 72 -3.07 -0.21 3.73
CA ASP A 72 -2.02 0.28 2.84
C ASP A 72 -1.65 -0.69 1.71
N VAL A 73 -1.25 -0.12 0.58
CA VAL A 73 -0.72 -0.89 -0.56
C VAL A 73 0.63 -0.36 -1.06
N LEU A 74 1.46 -1.28 -1.51
CA LEU A 74 2.65 -1.04 -2.31
C LEU A 74 2.29 -1.36 -3.76
N LEU A 75 2.05 -0.31 -4.56
CA LEU A 75 1.65 -0.46 -5.96
C LEU A 75 2.87 -0.36 -6.88
N VAL A 76 3.26 -1.49 -7.45
CA VAL A 76 4.45 -1.60 -8.30
C VAL A 76 4.10 -1.24 -9.73
N THR A 77 4.75 -0.21 -10.25
CA THR A 77 4.70 0.23 -11.66
C THR A 77 6.09 0.70 -12.09
N GLU A 78 6.36 0.76 -13.39
CA GLU A 78 7.62 1.33 -13.89
C GLU A 78 7.70 2.85 -13.75
N GLN A 79 6.57 3.53 -13.85
CA GLN A 79 6.49 4.99 -13.75
C GLN A 79 5.70 5.40 -12.51
N PRO A 80 6.06 6.50 -11.86
CA PRO A 80 5.28 7.01 -10.75
C PRO A 80 3.87 7.41 -11.18
N LEU A 81 2.88 7.07 -10.36
CA LEU A 81 1.49 7.49 -10.55
C LEU A 81 1.21 8.76 -9.75
N ALA A 82 0.43 9.67 -10.33
CA ALA A 82 0.04 10.88 -9.63
C ALA A 82 -0.85 10.58 -8.42
N THR A 83 -0.76 11.42 -7.38
CA THR A 83 -1.66 11.41 -6.22
C THR A 83 -3.12 11.57 -6.67
N GLY A 84 -4.01 10.75 -6.15
CA GLY A 84 -5.45 10.80 -6.42
C GLY A 84 -5.90 9.97 -7.64
N ILE A 85 -5.01 9.30 -8.34
CA ILE A 85 -5.39 8.28 -9.31
C ILE A 85 -5.94 7.07 -8.55
N PHE A 86 -7.08 6.54 -8.99
CA PHE A 86 -7.56 5.23 -8.57
C PHE A 86 -7.55 4.25 -9.75
N LEU A 87 -7.34 2.98 -9.46
CA LEU A 87 -7.24 1.94 -10.47
C LEU A 87 -7.62 0.57 -9.90
N GLU A 88 -7.94 -0.36 -10.79
CA GLU A 88 -7.98 -1.78 -10.45
C GLU A 88 -6.55 -2.33 -10.43
N ALA A 89 -6.20 -3.05 -9.38
CA ALA A 89 -4.89 -3.65 -9.18
C ALA A 89 -5.01 -5.14 -8.86
N ARG A 90 -4.06 -5.94 -9.36
CA ARG A 90 -3.93 -7.35 -9.04
C ARG A 90 -3.04 -7.52 -7.82
N VAL A 91 -3.54 -8.24 -6.82
CA VAL A 91 -2.79 -8.65 -5.64
C VAL A 91 -1.75 -9.69 -6.03
N ILE A 92 -0.50 -9.50 -5.60
CA ILE A 92 0.61 -10.43 -5.83
C ILE A 92 1.28 -10.91 -4.53
N GLY A 93 0.89 -10.35 -3.38
CA GLY A 93 1.36 -10.79 -2.06
C GLY A 93 1.16 -9.72 -1.00
N VAL A 94 1.77 -9.95 0.17
CA VAL A 94 1.73 -9.03 1.32
C VAL A 94 3.10 -8.93 1.97
N MET A 95 3.49 -7.75 2.41
CA MET A 95 4.61 -7.51 3.29
C MET A 95 4.09 -7.47 4.74
N LYS A 96 4.54 -8.41 5.56
CA LYS A 96 4.26 -8.43 6.99
C LYS A 96 5.17 -7.43 7.68
N PHE A 97 4.59 -6.45 8.31
CA PHE A 97 5.33 -5.30 8.82
C PHE A 97 4.83 -4.88 10.20
N VAL A 98 5.76 -4.44 11.04
CA VAL A 98 5.48 -3.89 12.37
C VAL A 98 6.06 -2.49 12.44
N ASP A 99 5.24 -1.52 12.84
CA ASP A 99 5.61 -0.13 13.07
C ASP A 99 5.30 0.27 14.52
N ASP A 100 6.34 0.68 15.25
CA ASP A 100 6.24 1.07 16.68
C ASP A 100 5.58 -0.02 17.57
N GLY A 101 5.65 -1.29 17.18
CA GLY A 101 5.09 -2.44 17.90
C GLY A 101 3.65 -2.80 17.49
N GLU A 102 3.07 -2.11 16.54
CA GLU A 102 1.75 -2.40 15.96
C GLU A 102 1.89 -3.07 14.60
N VAL A 103 0.99 -4.00 14.31
CA VAL A 103 0.90 -4.65 12.98
C VAL A 103 0.43 -3.62 11.97
N ASP A 104 1.15 -3.50 10.87
CA ASP A 104 0.92 -2.51 9.83
C ASP A 104 1.28 -3.11 8.45
N ASP A 105 0.58 -4.19 8.09
CA ASP A 105 0.81 -4.98 6.88
C ASP A 105 0.58 -4.16 5.61
N LYS A 106 1.36 -4.42 4.55
CA LYS A 106 1.22 -3.72 3.26
C LYS A 106 0.90 -4.72 2.15
N ILE A 107 -0.24 -4.56 1.49
CA ILE A 107 -0.58 -5.37 0.32
C ILE A 107 0.33 -4.97 -0.85
N VAL A 108 0.87 -5.95 -1.55
CA VAL A 108 1.69 -5.72 -2.75
C VAL A 108 0.84 -6.04 -3.98
N CYS A 109 0.76 -5.09 -4.89
CA CYS A 109 -0.06 -5.22 -6.10
C CYS A 109 0.58 -4.55 -7.31
N VAL A 110 0.05 -4.89 -8.49
CA VAL A 110 0.36 -4.26 -9.79
C VAL A 110 -0.94 -3.84 -10.48
N PRO A 111 -0.95 -2.87 -11.39
CA PRO A 111 -2.16 -2.57 -12.15
C PRO A 111 -2.75 -3.82 -12.80
N ALA A 112 -4.07 -3.95 -12.81
CA ALA A 112 -4.74 -5.15 -13.35
C ALA A 112 -4.51 -5.32 -14.87
N ASP A 113 -4.38 -4.21 -15.61
CA ASP A 113 -3.99 -4.18 -17.03
C ASP A 113 -2.76 -3.29 -17.20
N ASP A 114 -1.58 -3.83 -16.94
CA ASP A 114 -0.29 -3.22 -17.26
C ASP A 114 0.35 -3.98 -18.43
N ARG A 115 0.19 -3.45 -19.63
CA ARG A 115 0.66 -4.05 -20.89
C ARG A 115 2.16 -3.97 -21.09
N ASN A 116 2.88 -3.37 -20.14
CA ASN A 116 4.33 -3.37 -20.12
C ASN A 116 4.84 -4.59 -19.34
N ASN A 117 5.21 -4.44 -18.09
CA ASN A 117 5.76 -5.53 -17.28
C ASN A 117 4.76 -6.09 -16.25
N GLY A 118 3.83 -5.27 -15.74
CA GLY A 118 2.94 -5.67 -14.65
C GLY A 118 2.06 -6.88 -14.94
N ASN A 119 1.67 -7.07 -16.21
CA ASN A 119 0.90 -8.25 -16.59
C ASN A 119 1.67 -9.57 -16.45
N ALA A 120 2.99 -9.55 -16.42
CA ALA A 120 3.82 -10.73 -16.18
C ALA A 120 3.89 -11.10 -14.69
N TYR A 121 3.71 -10.14 -13.78
CA TYR A 121 3.83 -10.35 -12.34
C TYR A 121 2.52 -10.94 -11.75
N LYS A 122 2.59 -12.17 -11.26
CA LYS A 122 1.46 -12.90 -10.64
C LYS A 122 1.68 -13.14 -9.15
N THR A 123 2.94 -13.19 -8.74
CA THR A 123 3.39 -13.42 -7.37
C THR A 123 4.58 -12.53 -7.04
N LEU A 124 4.95 -12.43 -5.79
CA LEU A 124 6.16 -11.70 -5.36
C LEU A 124 7.44 -12.25 -6.00
N ALA A 125 7.48 -13.54 -6.31
CA ALA A 125 8.65 -14.18 -6.92
C ALA A 125 8.91 -13.68 -8.36
N ASP A 126 7.90 -13.14 -9.02
CA ASP A 126 8.03 -12.59 -10.38
C ASP A 126 8.64 -11.18 -10.38
N LEU A 127 8.64 -10.49 -9.24
CA LEU A 127 9.25 -9.16 -9.11
C LEU A 127 10.79 -9.24 -9.16
N PRO A 128 11.45 -8.21 -9.68
CA PRO A 128 12.90 -8.10 -9.58
C PRO A 128 13.34 -8.20 -8.11
N GLN A 129 14.23 -9.13 -7.80
CA GLN A 129 14.71 -9.36 -6.42
C GLN A 129 15.36 -8.11 -5.81
N GLN A 130 15.94 -7.25 -6.64
CA GLN A 130 16.49 -5.98 -6.18
C GLN A 130 15.41 -5.02 -5.69
N LEU A 131 14.22 -5.02 -6.31
CA LEU A 131 13.09 -4.20 -5.85
C LEU A 131 12.58 -4.67 -4.48
N ILE A 132 12.44 -5.98 -4.28
CA ILE A 132 12.06 -6.55 -2.97
C ILE A 132 13.04 -6.10 -1.88
N LYS A 133 14.35 -6.19 -2.14
CA LYS A 133 15.38 -5.72 -1.20
C LYS A 133 15.32 -4.21 -0.92
N GLN A 134 15.00 -3.40 -1.93
CA GLN A 134 14.83 -1.95 -1.76
C GLN A 134 13.61 -1.62 -0.89
N ILE A 135 12.50 -2.31 -1.10
CA ILE A 135 11.29 -2.16 -0.28
C ILE A 135 11.61 -2.54 1.17
N GLU A 136 12.17 -3.72 1.39
CA GLU A 136 12.53 -4.21 2.71
C GLU A 136 13.50 -3.26 3.43
N PHE A 137 14.55 -2.80 2.75
CA PHE A 137 15.49 -1.84 3.31
C PHE A 137 14.81 -0.51 3.67
N HIS A 138 13.95 0.02 2.77
CA HIS A 138 13.22 1.26 3.02
C HIS A 138 12.36 1.14 4.28
N PHE A 139 11.52 0.10 4.40
CA PHE A 139 10.61 -0.05 5.53
C PHE A 139 11.33 -0.38 6.84
N ASN A 140 12.45 -1.06 6.80
CA ASN A 140 13.27 -1.29 8.00
C ASN A 140 13.99 -0.03 8.51
N HIS A 141 14.17 1.02 7.68
CA HIS A 141 15.04 2.14 8.00
C HIS A 141 14.43 3.54 7.85
N TYR A 142 13.22 3.69 7.30
CA TYR A 142 12.69 5.02 6.96
C TYR A 142 12.47 5.95 8.15
N LYS A 143 12.42 5.41 9.37
CA LYS A 143 12.33 6.17 10.63
C LYS A 143 13.69 6.37 11.33
N ASP A 144 14.78 5.78 10.87
CA ASP A 144 16.04 5.71 11.62
C ASP A 144 16.64 7.09 11.97
N LEU A 145 16.45 8.09 11.12
CA LEU A 145 16.93 9.45 11.42
C LEU A 145 16.10 10.16 12.51
N LYS A 146 14.91 9.66 12.85
CA LYS A 146 14.05 10.19 13.91
C LYS A 146 14.00 9.25 15.13
N LYS A 147 13.75 7.98 14.90
CA LYS A 147 13.56 6.94 15.93
C LYS A 147 13.99 5.58 15.38
N ALA A 148 15.27 5.27 15.48
CA ALA A 148 15.83 4.04 14.95
C ALA A 148 15.30 2.78 15.66
N GLY A 149 15.17 1.69 14.90
CA GLY A 149 14.84 0.36 15.43
C GLY A 149 13.38 0.19 15.84
N THR A 150 12.46 1.00 15.33
CA THR A 150 11.03 0.91 15.64
C THR A 150 10.21 0.29 14.53
N THR A 151 10.83 -0.02 13.41
CA THR A 151 10.19 -0.61 12.22
C THR A 151 10.85 -1.93 11.85
N ASN A 152 10.06 -2.92 11.44
CA ASN A 152 10.59 -4.23 11.07
C ASN A 152 9.71 -4.91 10.01
N VAL A 153 10.31 -5.26 8.89
CA VAL A 153 9.71 -6.20 7.93
C VAL A 153 9.96 -7.61 8.44
N GLU A 154 8.90 -8.29 8.85
CA GLU A 154 8.99 -9.62 9.48
C GLU A 154 9.09 -10.74 8.44
N SER A 155 8.26 -10.67 7.41
CA SER A 155 8.19 -11.68 6.35
C SER A 155 7.41 -11.18 5.14
N TRP A 156 7.34 -12.03 4.13
CA TRP A 156 6.54 -11.84 2.94
C TRP A 156 5.55 -12.98 2.82
N GLY A 157 4.28 -12.66 2.63
CA GLY A 157 3.20 -13.62 2.43
C GLY A 157 2.74 -13.70 0.98
N ASP A 158 2.11 -14.78 0.63
CA ASP A 158 1.60 -15.03 -0.71
C ASP A 158 0.26 -14.29 -1.00
N VAL A 159 -0.32 -14.58 -2.16
CA VAL A 159 -1.58 -13.97 -2.61
C VAL A 159 -2.75 -14.32 -1.69
N GLU A 160 -2.82 -15.56 -1.18
CA GLU A 160 -3.93 -16.00 -0.32
C GLU A 160 -3.83 -15.37 1.08
N GLU A 161 -2.61 -15.23 1.62
CA GLU A 161 -2.37 -14.48 2.86
C GLU A 161 -2.74 -13.00 2.69
N ALA A 162 -2.39 -12.38 1.55
CA ALA A 162 -2.78 -11.00 1.25
C ALA A 162 -4.31 -10.83 1.18
N LYS A 163 -5.02 -11.75 0.52
CA LYS A 163 -6.49 -11.74 0.47
C LYS A 163 -7.12 -11.86 1.85
N GLN A 164 -6.51 -12.67 2.73
CA GLN A 164 -7.00 -12.82 4.11
C GLN A 164 -6.86 -11.49 4.88
N VAL A 165 -5.71 -10.82 4.81
CA VAL A 165 -5.49 -9.50 5.43
C VAL A 165 -6.53 -8.49 4.93
N ILE A 166 -6.78 -8.45 3.62
CA ILE A 166 -7.78 -7.54 3.04
C ILE A 166 -9.19 -7.84 3.60
N LYS A 167 -9.59 -9.10 3.67
CA LYS A 167 -10.90 -9.51 4.20
C LYS A 167 -11.08 -9.10 5.66
N GLU A 168 -10.07 -9.30 6.49
CA GLU A 168 -10.08 -8.89 7.89
C GLU A 168 -10.21 -7.37 8.04
N SER A 169 -9.53 -6.60 7.19
CA SER A 169 -9.63 -5.13 7.17
C SER A 169 -11.02 -4.65 6.70
N ILE A 170 -11.65 -5.34 5.74
CA ILE A 170 -13.04 -5.08 5.34
C ILE A 170 -14.01 -5.40 6.48
N GLU A 171 -13.80 -6.49 7.21
CA GLU A 171 -14.64 -6.82 8.37
C GLU A 171 -14.53 -5.77 9.46
N ARG A 172 -13.33 -5.24 9.74
CA ARG A 172 -13.13 -4.14 10.69
C ARG A 172 -13.85 -2.88 10.23
N TRP A 173 -13.76 -2.51 8.96
CA TRP A 173 -14.50 -1.39 8.37
C TRP A 173 -16.00 -1.52 8.57
N ASN A 174 -16.58 -2.67 8.23
CA ASN A 174 -18.02 -2.93 8.32
C ASN A 174 -18.55 -2.91 9.77
N LYS A 175 -17.70 -3.16 10.76
CA LYS A 175 -18.09 -3.09 12.19
C LYS A 175 -18.12 -1.67 12.74
N GLN A 176 -17.51 -0.69 12.06
CA GLN A 176 -17.51 0.72 12.45
C GLN A 176 -18.59 1.56 11.75
N ALA A 177 -19.18 1.03 10.67
CA ALA A 177 -20.18 1.71 9.84
C ALA A 177 -21.59 1.77 10.49
#